data_30dcad38aef6123de984a0e439468c3d
#
_entry.id   30dcad38aef6123de984a0e439468c3d
#
_cell.length_a   1.000
_cell.length_b   1.000
_cell.length_c   1.000
_cell.angle_alpha   90.00
_cell.angle_beta   90.00
_cell.angle_gamma   90.00
#
_symmetry.space_group_name_H-M   'P 1'
#
loop_
_entity.id
_entity.type
_entity.pdbx_description
1 polymer ?
#
loop_
_entity_poly.entity_id
_entity_poly.type
_entity_poly.pdbx_seq_one_letter_code
_entity_poly.pdbx_strand_id
1 'polypeptide(L)'
;MNLLGALGVVATLAGLAFGLPALDDALPSQRPVPAGQPYPIGAGVTVVPPSGSTVDLTGTRPGSQEGKALFRLGPVQYAIEVRPFDGDLSTAADRLRKRITGTPGYQVTGVQLAVSTAGGLDGLQGSYTAPGRGGRYTVYVVDGLTIEVTVSGADLDLGRSLPQIEASARTLRYEDGPT
;
A
#
# COMPACT_ATOMS: atom_id res chain seq x y z
N MET A 1 21.21 -0.46 52.04
CA MET A 1 20.88 0.01 50.68
C MET A 1 21.28 -1.08 49.68
N ASN A 2 20.28 -1.67 48.98
CA ASN A 2 20.49 -2.83 48.09
C ASN A 2 21.08 -2.39 46.73
N LEU A 3 22.41 -2.29 46.66
CA LEU A 3 23.13 -1.97 45.42
C LEU A 3 22.87 -3.00 44.29
N LEU A 4 22.70 -4.27 44.65
CA LEU A 4 22.39 -5.36 43.73
C LEU A 4 21.01 -5.23 43.07
N GLY A 5 20.00 -4.73 43.80
CA GLY A 5 18.68 -4.49 43.25
C GLY A 5 18.65 -3.29 42.27
N ALA A 6 19.37 -2.21 42.63
CA ALA A 6 19.48 -1.05 41.75
C ALA A 6 20.23 -1.35 40.44
N LEU A 7 21.26 -2.19 40.50
CA LEU A 7 22.01 -2.62 39.32
C LEU A 7 21.15 -3.49 38.38
N GLY A 8 20.32 -4.35 38.92
CA GLY A 8 19.36 -5.17 38.17
C GLY A 8 18.34 -4.34 37.42
N VAL A 9 17.77 -3.31 38.04
CA VAL A 9 16.78 -2.41 37.43
C VAL A 9 17.42 -1.58 36.30
N VAL A 10 18.63 -1.06 36.54
CA VAL A 10 19.37 -0.29 35.50
C VAL A 10 19.74 -1.16 34.32
N ALA A 11 20.17 -2.40 34.54
CA ALA A 11 20.50 -3.34 33.46
C ALA A 11 19.24 -3.71 32.65
N THR A 12 18.09 -3.90 33.30
CA THR A 12 16.81 -4.18 32.61
C THR A 12 16.35 -2.98 31.80
N LEU A 13 16.42 -1.77 32.35
CA LEU A 13 16.04 -0.54 31.66
C LEU A 13 17.00 -0.24 30.48
N ALA A 14 18.30 -0.48 30.64
CA ALA A 14 19.26 -0.35 29.55
C ALA A 14 19.02 -1.40 28.46
N GLY A 15 18.72 -2.65 28.82
CA GLY A 15 18.33 -3.69 27.88
C GLY A 15 17.06 -3.35 27.09
N LEU A 16 16.05 -2.75 27.74
CA LEU A 16 14.84 -2.27 27.06
C LEU A 16 15.08 -1.02 26.22
N ALA A 17 15.91 -0.08 26.70
CA ALA A 17 16.15 1.18 26.01
C ALA A 17 17.05 1.04 24.78
N PHE A 18 18.01 0.11 24.80
CA PHE A 18 18.99 -0.08 23.73
C PHE A 18 18.85 -1.42 22.99
N GLY A 19 18.33 -2.44 23.66
CA GLY A 19 18.15 -3.77 23.07
C GLY A 19 16.92 -3.85 22.15
N LEU A 20 15.80 -3.22 22.49
CA LEU A 20 14.60 -3.21 21.64
C LEU A 20 14.80 -2.41 20.35
N PRO A 21 15.36 -1.19 20.35
CA PRO A 21 15.66 -0.48 19.12
C PRO A 21 16.67 -1.22 18.22
N ALA A 22 17.70 -1.83 18.81
CA ALA A 22 18.68 -2.60 18.05
C ALA A 22 18.10 -3.90 17.45
N LEU A 23 17.10 -4.51 18.09
CA LEU A 23 16.34 -5.63 17.53
C LEU A 23 15.39 -5.17 16.43
N ASP A 24 14.76 -4.02 16.57
CA ASP A 24 13.86 -3.43 15.57
C ASP A 24 14.65 -3.03 14.30
N ASP A 25 15.84 -2.47 14.46
CA ASP A 25 16.76 -2.17 13.36
C ASP A 25 17.34 -3.43 12.68
N ALA A 26 17.42 -4.55 13.40
CA ALA A 26 17.90 -5.83 12.86
C ALA A 26 16.82 -6.63 12.12
N LEU A 27 15.54 -6.32 12.31
CA LEU A 27 14.45 -6.96 11.59
C LEU A 27 14.30 -6.29 10.21
N PRO A 28 14.37 -7.05 9.10
CA PRO A 28 14.19 -6.47 7.78
C PRO A 28 12.77 -5.93 7.65
N SER A 29 12.63 -4.59 7.62
CA SER A 29 11.34 -3.91 7.38
C SER A 29 10.82 -4.12 5.95
N GLN A 30 11.65 -4.67 5.07
CA GLN A 30 11.33 -4.94 3.67
C GLN A 30 11.75 -6.36 3.28
N ARG A 31 10.91 -7.00 2.45
CA ARG A 31 11.18 -8.33 1.89
C ARG A 31 11.06 -8.28 0.36
N PRO A 32 12.03 -8.83 -0.40
CA PRO A 32 11.87 -9.01 -1.84
C PRO A 32 10.63 -9.83 -2.16
N VAL A 33 9.89 -9.42 -3.20
CA VAL A 33 8.71 -10.15 -3.66
C VAL A 33 9.12 -11.04 -4.84
N PRO A 34 8.74 -12.34 -4.85
CA PRO A 34 9.00 -13.22 -5.97
C PRO A 34 8.35 -12.68 -7.25
N ALA A 35 9.13 -12.59 -8.34
CA ALA A 35 8.64 -12.08 -9.62
C ALA A 35 7.57 -13.02 -10.21
N GLY A 36 6.51 -12.42 -10.78
CA GLY A 36 5.47 -13.16 -11.50
C GLY A 36 4.52 -13.98 -10.62
N GLN A 37 4.66 -13.93 -9.30
CA GLN A 37 3.76 -14.66 -8.40
C GLN A 37 2.67 -13.72 -7.85
N PRO A 38 1.39 -14.20 -7.79
CA PRO A 38 0.34 -13.47 -7.12
C PRO A 38 0.64 -13.25 -5.63
N TYR A 39 0.44 -12.04 -5.16
CA TYR A 39 0.58 -11.65 -3.77
C TYR A 39 -0.80 -11.36 -3.17
N PRO A 40 -1.20 -12.02 -2.07
CA PRO A 40 -2.49 -11.78 -1.44
C PRO A 40 -2.49 -10.44 -0.70
N ILE A 41 -3.48 -9.60 -1.00
CA ILE A 41 -3.69 -8.31 -0.31
C ILE A 41 -4.60 -8.51 0.90
N GLY A 42 -5.68 -9.28 0.72
CA GLY A 42 -6.75 -9.55 1.68
C GLY A 42 -8.11 -9.57 1.00
N ALA A 43 -9.12 -10.09 1.70
CA ALA A 43 -10.50 -10.17 1.23
C ALA A 43 -10.65 -10.77 -0.19
N GLY A 44 -9.91 -11.83 -0.51
CA GLY A 44 -9.94 -12.45 -1.85
C GLY A 44 -9.21 -11.68 -2.96
N VAL A 45 -8.59 -10.54 -2.65
CA VAL A 45 -7.87 -9.73 -3.65
C VAL A 45 -6.41 -10.15 -3.75
N THR A 46 -5.94 -10.33 -4.98
CA THR A 46 -4.54 -10.64 -5.30
C THR A 46 -3.99 -9.70 -6.37
N VAL A 47 -2.68 -9.53 -6.41
CA VAL A 47 -1.95 -8.78 -7.43
C VAL A 47 -0.62 -9.45 -7.73
N VAL A 48 -0.11 -9.35 -8.96
CA VAL A 48 1.28 -9.69 -9.27
C VAL A 48 2.13 -8.42 -9.11
N PRO A 49 2.97 -8.29 -8.06
CA PRO A 49 3.76 -7.09 -7.83
C PRO A 49 4.77 -6.82 -8.95
N PRO A 50 5.23 -5.57 -9.12
CA PRO A 50 6.26 -5.24 -10.10
C PRO A 50 7.54 -6.03 -9.83
N SER A 51 8.21 -6.48 -10.89
CA SER A 51 9.50 -7.17 -10.76
C SER A 51 10.54 -6.28 -10.08
N GLY A 52 11.30 -6.84 -9.14
CA GLY A 52 12.31 -6.11 -8.37
C GLY A 52 11.73 -5.23 -7.25
N SER A 53 10.43 -5.30 -6.98
CA SER A 53 9.84 -4.63 -5.83
C SER A 53 10.10 -5.37 -4.52
N THR A 54 10.04 -4.63 -3.43
CA THR A 54 10.00 -5.17 -2.06
C THR A 54 8.64 -4.88 -1.44
N VAL A 55 8.17 -5.75 -0.56
CA VAL A 55 7.03 -5.47 0.31
C VAL A 55 7.52 -4.86 1.62
N ASP A 56 6.92 -3.75 2.01
CA ASP A 56 7.14 -3.10 3.30
C ASP A 56 6.28 -3.82 4.35
N LEU A 57 6.94 -4.53 5.26
CA LEU A 57 6.27 -5.36 6.26
C LEU A 57 5.55 -4.53 7.33
N THR A 58 6.00 -3.30 7.58
CA THR A 58 5.40 -2.40 8.57
C THR A 58 4.12 -1.75 8.04
N GLY A 59 4.07 -1.50 6.72
CA GLY A 59 2.93 -0.92 6.01
C GLY A 59 1.94 -1.96 5.47
N THR A 60 2.24 -3.26 5.56
CA THR A 60 1.44 -4.34 5.00
C THR A 60 0.69 -5.08 6.10
N ARG A 61 -0.62 -5.24 5.92
CA ARG A 61 -1.54 -5.93 6.85
C ARG A 61 -2.57 -6.72 6.06
N PRO A 62 -2.26 -7.96 5.67
CA PRO A 62 -3.25 -8.82 5.02
C PRO A 62 -4.32 -9.25 6.03
N GLY A 63 -5.56 -9.36 5.58
CA GLY A 63 -6.68 -9.79 6.42
C GLY A 63 -7.76 -10.50 5.60
N SER A 64 -8.72 -11.14 6.28
CA SER A 64 -9.80 -11.90 5.64
C SER A 64 -10.94 -11.03 5.09
N GLN A 65 -11.22 -9.89 5.72
CA GLN A 65 -12.30 -8.97 5.33
C GLN A 65 -11.79 -7.64 4.77
N GLU A 66 -10.57 -7.29 5.10
CA GLU A 66 -9.86 -6.11 4.62
C GLU A 66 -8.38 -6.44 4.48
N GLY A 67 -7.64 -5.61 3.78
CA GLY A 67 -6.21 -5.81 3.67
C GLY A 67 -5.49 -4.62 3.10
N LYS A 68 -4.19 -4.58 3.35
CA LYS A 68 -3.30 -3.57 2.81
C LYS A 68 -1.96 -4.17 2.47
N ALA A 69 -1.44 -3.84 1.31
CA ALA A 69 -0.05 -4.12 0.96
C ALA A 69 0.64 -2.84 0.49
N LEU A 70 1.86 -2.64 0.96
CA LEU A 70 2.73 -1.55 0.54
C LEU A 70 3.97 -2.13 -0.13
N PHE A 71 4.08 -1.92 -1.43
CA PHE A 71 5.25 -2.28 -2.21
C PHE A 71 6.13 -1.06 -2.45
N ARG A 72 7.44 -1.28 -2.55
CA ARG A 72 8.42 -0.27 -2.94
C ARG A 72 9.13 -0.72 -4.21
N LEU A 73 9.19 0.18 -5.19
CA LEU A 73 9.98 0.01 -6.40
C LEU A 73 11.00 1.16 -6.45
N GLY A 74 12.18 0.92 -5.88
CA GLY A 74 13.12 1.99 -5.53
C GLY A 74 12.47 2.99 -4.57
N PRO A 75 12.50 4.32 -4.88
CA PRO A 75 11.90 5.35 -4.03
C PRO A 75 10.36 5.50 -4.23
N VAL A 76 9.77 4.77 -5.20
CA VAL A 76 8.34 4.85 -5.48
C VAL A 76 7.58 3.90 -4.56
N GLN A 77 6.50 4.42 -3.96
CA GLN A 77 5.57 3.65 -3.14
C GLN A 77 4.35 3.25 -3.98
N TYR A 78 3.97 2.00 -3.88
CA TYR A 78 2.80 1.41 -4.51
C TYR A 78 1.98 0.71 -3.43
N ALA A 79 0.88 1.32 -3.03
CA ALA A 79 0.00 0.79 -1.99
C ALA A 79 -1.32 0.31 -2.59
N ILE A 80 -1.80 -0.83 -2.11
CA ILE A 80 -3.11 -1.38 -2.41
C ILE A 80 -3.83 -1.60 -1.09
N GLU A 81 -5.03 -1.09 -0.98
CA GLU A 81 -5.85 -1.20 0.22
C GLU A 81 -7.25 -1.69 -0.16
N VAL A 82 -7.69 -2.73 0.54
CA VAL A 82 -9.00 -3.36 0.36
C VAL A 82 -9.81 -3.15 1.62
N ARG A 83 -11.05 -2.65 1.47
CA ARG A 83 -11.94 -2.39 2.61
C ARG A 83 -13.39 -2.71 2.26
N PRO A 84 -14.21 -3.09 3.24
CA PRO A 84 -15.65 -3.11 3.08
C PRO A 84 -16.19 -1.75 2.66
N PHE A 85 -17.09 -1.75 1.69
CA PHE A 85 -17.65 -0.55 1.12
C PHE A 85 -19.05 -0.80 0.58
N ASP A 86 -20.00 -0.03 1.07
CA ASP A 86 -21.38 -0.02 0.56
C ASP A 86 -21.60 1.26 -0.25
N GLY A 87 -21.55 1.13 -1.56
CA GLY A 87 -21.70 2.25 -2.50
C GLY A 87 -21.20 1.91 -3.90
N ASP A 88 -21.38 2.85 -4.81
CA ASP A 88 -20.94 2.73 -6.20
C ASP A 88 -19.50 3.21 -6.43
N LEU A 89 -18.99 2.93 -7.62
CA LEU A 89 -17.62 3.28 -8.03
C LEU A 89 -17.38 4.80 -8.00
N SER A 90 -18.38 5.60 -8.37
CA SER A 90 -18.24 7.07 -8.38
C SER A 90 -18.11 7.61 -6.97
N THR A 91 -18.91 7.11 -6.04
CA THR A 91 -18.85 7.46 -4.62
C THR A 91 -17.51 7.05 -3.99
N ALA A 92 -17.00 5.87 -4.32
CA ALA A 92 -15.69 5.41 -3.86
C ALA A 92 -14.56 6.32 -4.39
N ALA A 93 -14.61 6.68 -5.67
CA ALA A 93 -13.63 7.57 -6.30
C ALA A 93 -13.65 8.98 -5.66
N ASP A 94 -14.82 9.52 -5.39
CA ASP A 94 -14.96 10.83 -4.74
C ASP A 94 -14.45 10.82 -3.29
N ARG A 95 -14.67 9.73 -2.55
CA ARG A 95 -14.11 9.57 -1.20
C ARG A 95 -12.58 9.55 -1.23
N LEU A 96 -11.99 8.79 -2.16
CA LEU A 96 -10.54 8.73 -2.31
C LEU A 96 -9.96 10.10 -2.71
N ARG A 97 -10.58 10.79 -3.67
CA ARG A 97 -10.19 12.15 -4.07
C ARG A 97 -10.23 13.14 -2.90
N LYS A 98 -11.32 13.15 -2.14
CA LYS A 98 -11.46 14.00 -0.94
C LYS A 98 -10.38 13.71 0.10
N ARG A 99 -10.00 12.44 0.29
CA ARG A 99 -8.93 12.06 1.20
C ARG A 99 -7.57 12.57 0.71
N ILE A 100 -7.27 12.46 -0.59
CA ILE A 100 -6.05 12.98 -1.20
C ILE A 100 -6.00 14.51 -1.03
N THR A 101 -7.04 15.24 -1.43
CA THR A 101 -7.09 16.69 -1.36
C THR A 101 -7.21 17.24 0.07
N GLY A 102 -7.66 16.43 1.02
CA GLY A 102 -7.65 16.74 2.45
C GLY A 102 -6.25 16.78 3.08
N THR A 103 -5.25 16.23 2.38
CA THR A 103 -3.85 16.33 2.81
C THR A 103 -3.26 17.66 2.33
N PRO A 104 -2.70 18.50 3.23
CA PRO A 104 -2.13 19.77 2.84
C PRO A 104 -1.10 19.67 1.71
N GLY A 105 -1.26 20.49 0.68
CA GLY A 105 -0.38 20.52 -0.49
C GLY A 105 -0.69 19.50 -1.58
N TYR A 106 -1.64 18.58 -1.37
CA TYR A 106 -2.05 17.62 -2.40
C TYR A 106 -3.21 18.15 -3.24
N GLN A 107 -3.10 17.99 -4.54
CA GLN A 107 -4.11 18.40 -5.51
C GLN A 107 -4.37 17.29 -6.53
N VAL A 108 -5.63 16.94 -6.74
CA VAL A 108 -6.01 16.04 -7.83
C VAL A 108 -5.97 16.83 -9.14
N THR A 109 -5.36 16.23 -10.16
CA THR A 109 -5.12 16.86 -11.47
C THR A 109 -5.73 16.05 -12.61
N GLY A 110 -6.15 16.74 -13.66
CA GLY A 110 -6.69 16.12 -14.86
C GLY A 110 -8.08 15.50 -14.67
N VAL A 111 -8.50 14.76 -15.67
CA VAL A 111 -9.77 14.02 -15.69
C VAL A 111 -9.57 12.60 -15.18
N GLN A 112 -10.61 12.00 -14.63
CA GLN A 112 -10.62 10.58 -14.34
C GLN A 112 -10.82 9.77 -15.61
N LEU A 113 -10.11 8.68 -15.73
CA LEU A 113 -10.19 7.74 -16.83
C LEU A 113 -10.80 6.42 -16.34
N ALA A 114 -11.70 5.85 -17.13
CA ALA A 114 -12.14 4.49 -16.90
C ALA A 114 -10.99 3.52 -17.24
N VAL A 115 -10.78 2.55 -16.37
CA VAL A 115 -9.76 1.51 -16.54
C VAL A 115 -10.34 0.17 -16.15
N SER A 116 -9.78 -0.91 -16.67
CA SER A 116 -10.15 -2.27 -16.25
C SER A 116 -8.91 -3.13 -16.07
N THR A 117 -9.04 -4.14 -15.23
CA THR A 117 -8.00 -5.14 -15.00
C THR A 117 -8.18 -6.34 -15.92
N ALA A 118 -7.15 -7.16 -16.06
CA ALA A 118 -7.26 -8.45 -16.75
C ALA A 118 -8.20 -9.44 -16.03
N GLY A 119 -8.48 -9.20 -14.76
CA GLY A 119 -9.46 -9.95 -13.95
C GLY A 119 -10.89 -9.45 -14.08
N GLY A 120 -11.16 -8.45 -14.94
CA GLY A 120 -12.52 -7.93 -15.19
C GLY A 120 -13.00 -6.91 -14.15
N LEU A 121 -12.13 -6.35 -13.31
CA LEU A 121 -12.52 -5.27 -12.40
C LEU A 121 -12.52 -3.94 -13.14
N ASP A 122 -13.67 -3.27 -13.17
CA ASP A 122 -13.80 -1.92 -13.71
C ASP A 122 -13.50 -0.88 -12.64
N GLY A 123 -12.78 0.18 -13.01
CA GLY A 123 -12.31 1.19 -12.07
C GLY A 123 -12.18 2.59 -12.67
N LEU A 124 -11.92 3.54 -11.79
CA LEU A 124 -11.62 4.93 -12.13
C LEU A 124 -10.21 5.30 -11.67
N GLN A 125 -9.43 5.83 -12.59
CA GLN A 125 -8.05 6.26 -12.36
C GLN A 125 -7.92 7.78 -12.50
N GLY A 126 -7.13 8.39 -11.63
CA GLY A 126 -6.76 9.79 -11.71
C GLY A 126 -5.33 10.03 -11.26
N SER A 127 -4.90 11.29 -11.38
CA SER A 127 -3.56 11.73 -10.98
C SER A 127 -3.65 12.79 -9.89
N TYR A 128 -2.59 12.93 -9.12
CA TYR A 128 -2.44 14.00 -8.13
C TYR A 128 -1.01 14.50 -8.06
N THR A 129 -0.85 15.71 -7.60
CA THR A 129 0.45 16.34 -7.36
C THR A 129 0.55 16.87 -5.94
N ALA A 130 1.77 16.96 -5.44
CA ALA A 130 2.13 17.62 -4.19
C ALA A 130 3.53 18.23 -4.35
N PRO A 131 4.00 19.13 -3.46
CA PRO A 131 5.32 19.71 -3.56
C PRO A 131 6.44 18.66 -3.66
N GLY A 132 7.17 18.66 -4.79
CA GLY A 132 8.29 17.75 -5.05
C GLY A 132 7.92 16.29 -5.34
N ARG A 133 6.64 15.98 -5.52
CA ARG A 133 6.18 14.61 -5.81
C ARG A 133 4.85 14.59 -6.53
N GLY A 134 4.62 13.51 -7.23
CA GLY A 134 3.35 13.24 -7.88
C GLY A 134 2.84 11.83 -7.57
N GLY A 135 1.70 11.48 -8.12
CA GLY A 135 1.14 10.16 -7.97
C GLY A 135 -0.08 9.88 -8.83
N ARG A 136 -0.47 8.62 -8.80
CA ARG A 136 -1.72 8.12 -9.37
C ARG A 136 -2.55 7.43 -8.31
N TYR A 137 -3.85 7.49 -8.48
CA TYR A 137 -4.78 6.68 -7.74
C TYR A 137 -5.71 5.95 -8.69
N THR A 138 -6.12 4.76 -8.30
CA THR A 138 -7.16 3.99 -8.98
C THR A 138 -8.07 3.39 -7.92
N VAL A 139 -9.34 3.33 -8.21
CA VAL A 139 -10.33 2.70 -7.33
C VAL A 139 -11.18 1.73 -8.11
N TYR A 140 -11.44 0.58 -7.53
CA TYR A 140 -12.37 -0.43 -8.03
C TYR A 140 -13.41 -0.73 -6.94
N VAL A 141 -14.58 -1.15 -7.34
CA VAL A 141 -15.63 -1.63 -6.42
C VAL A 141 -16.12 -2.98 -6.93
N VAL A 142 -16.14 -3.97 -6.04
CA VAL A 142 -16.60 -5.33 -6.32
C VAL A 142 -17.16 -5.96 -5.05
N ASP A 143 -18.33 -6.56 -5.12
CA ASP A 143 -18.95 -7.37 -4.07
C ASP A 143 -18.88 -6.78 -2.64
N GLY A 144 -19.27 -5.50 -2.51
CA GLY A 144 -19.24 -4.82 -1.22
C GLY A 144 -17.85 -4.45 -0.70
N LEU A 145 -16.85 -4.47 -1.59
CA LEU A 145 -15.46 -4.06 -1.30
C LEU A 145 -15.06 -2.90 -2.19
N THR A 146 -14.22 -2.00 -1.67
CA THR A 146 -13.41 -1.09 -2.46
C THR A 146 -11.96 -1.53 -2.47
N ILE A 147 -11.32 -1.47 -3.63
CA ILE A 147 -9.89 -1.71 -3.83
C ILE A 147 -9.29 -0.38 -4.25
N GLU A 148 -8.52 0.23 -3.37
CA GLU A 148 -7.85 1.50 -3.61
C GLU A 148 -6.38 1.26 -3.91
N VAL A 149 -5.93 1.72 -5.05
CA VAL A 149 -4.54 1.67 -5.49
C VAL A 149 -3.97 3.07 -5.47
N THR A 150 -2.86 3.29 -4.79
CA THR A 150 -2.16 4.57 -4.79
C THR A 150 -0.69 4.40 -5.10
N VAL A 151 -0.17 5.25 -5.96
CA VAL A 151 1.23 5.30 -6.34
C VAL A 151 1.77 6.68 -6.02
N SER A 152 2.94 6.78 -5.41
CA SER A 152 3.57 8.07 -5.12
C SER A 152 5.08 8.01 -5.20
N GLY A 153 5.69 9.07 -5.70
CA GLY A 153 7.14 9.21 -5.82
C GLY A 153 7.55 10.60 -6.32
N ALA A 154 8.84 10.88 -6.35
CA ALA A 154 9.35 12.04 -7.06
C ALA A 154 9.09 11.87 -8.58
N ASP A 155 8.86 12.97 -9.30
CA ASP A 155 8.35 12.93 -10.69
C ASP A 155 9.21 12.08 -11.63
N LEU A 156 10.54 12.17 -11.53
CA LEU A 156 11.46 11.40 -12.38
C LEU A 156 11.39 9.89 -12.09
N ASP A 157 11.34 9.51 -10.82
CA ASP A 157 11.29 8.12 -10.40
C ASP A 157 9.92 7.52 -10.69
N LEU A 158 8.88 8.32 -10.47
CA LEU A 158 7.51 7.95 -10.80
C LEU A 158 7.37 7.65 -12.30
N GLY A 159 7.85 8.54 -13.17
CA GLY A 159 7.80 8.36 -14.63
C GLY A 159 8.47 7.07 -15.08
N ARG A 160 9.58 6.67 -14.47
CA ARG A 160 10.30 5.42 -14.79
C ARG A 160 9.58 4.17 -14.30
N SER A 161 8.91 4.26 -13.15
CA SER A 161 8.28 3.10 -12.48
C SER A 161 6.84 2.86 -12.89
N LEU A 162 6.13 3.90 -13.35
CA LEU A 162 4.70 3.84 -13.68
C LEU A 162 4.34 2.72 -14.65
N PRO A 163 5.06 2.47 -15.79
CA PRO A 163 4.68 1.41 -16.71
C PRO A 163 4.65 0.01 -16.05
N GLN A 164 5.60 -0.27 -15.17
CA GLN A 164 5.67 -1.55 -14.44
C GLN A 164 4.58 -1.65 -13.38
N ILE A 165 4.29 -0.56 -12.68
CA ILE A 165 3.24 -0.50 -11.67
C ILE A 165 1.86 -0.61 -12.32
N GLU A 166 1.63 0.02 -13.45
CA GLU A 166 0.38 -0.11 -14.22
C GLU A 166 0.19 -1.53 -14.77
N ALA A 167 1.27 -2.16 -15.23
CA ALA A 167 1.23 -3.56 -15.63
C ALA A 167 0.85 -4.46 -14.44
N SER A 168 1.40 -4.19 -13.26
CA SER A 168 1.04 -4.87 -12.02
C SER A 168 -0.44 -4.63 -11.64
N ALA A 169 -0.89 -3.38 -11.62
CA ALA A 169 -2.28 -3.03 -11.29
C ALA A 169 -3.29 -3.72 -12.21
N ARG A 170 -2.96 -3.91 -13.49
CA ARG A 170 -3.80 -4.69 -14.42
C ARG A 170 -3.92 -6.17 -14.07
N THR A 171 -3.02 -6.71 -13.25
CA THR A 171 -3.11 -8.11 -12.77
C THR A 171 -4.03 -8.27 -11.56
N LEU A 172 -4.56 -7.19 -10.99
CA LEU A 172 -5.50 -7.27 -9.88
C LEU A 172 -6.67 -8.19 -10.21
N ARG A 173 -6.95 -9.08 -9.28
CA ARG A 173 -8.08 -10.03 -9.35
C ARG A 173 -8.77 -10.07 -8.00
N TYR A 174 -10.05 -10.29 -8.05
CA TYR A 174 -10.87 -10.66 -6.91
C TYR A 174 -11.38 -12.09 -7.13
N GLU A 175 -11.19 -12.91 -6.15
CA GLU A 175 -11.74 -14.27 -6.12
C GLU A 175 -12.63 -14.35 -4.88
N ASP A 176 -13.91 -14.59 -5.14
CA ASP A 176 -14.87 -14.82 -4.04
C ASP A 176 -14.35 -15.97 -3.20
N GLY A 177 -14.11 -15.74 -1.92
CA GLY A 177 -13.60 -16.78 -1.03
C GLY A 177 -14.59 -17.92 -0.93
N PRO A 178 -14.15 -19.14 -0.64
CA PRO A 178 -15.09 -20.24 -0.38
C PRO A 178 -15.99 -19.83 0.79
N THR A 179 -17.29 -19.76 0.50
CA THR A 179 -18.37 -19.60 1.48
C THR A 179 -18.38 -20.75 2.48
#